data_6cd8b5c10285ad67295c6a43013b6c2a
#
_entry.id   6cd8b5c10285ad67295c6a43013b6c2a
#
_cell.length_a   1.000
_cell.length_b   1.000
_cell.length_c   1.000
_cell.angle_alpha   90.00
_cell.angle_beta   90.00
_cell.angle_gamma   90.00
#
_symmetry.space_group_name_H-M   'P 1'
#
loop_
_entity.id
_entity.type
_entity.pdbx_description
1 polymer ?
#
loop_
_entity_poly.entity_id
_entity_poly.type
_entity_poly.pdbx_seq_one_letter_code
_entity_poly.pdbx_strand_id
1 'polypeptide(L)'
;MRLVISKSKNSISYYVNEAYRNANGVSTSRIFEKLGTHADLQIKLGQDVDVEQWCRDYVDALNKKIKDGKPTTVKVSITPDVRLNKDGNSRSFNVGYCFLQNELDRLGITAICKEISSKYKFQYNFEQIFCDLICARILAPNSKLGSYEYAKSHFLQKPEYELEDVYRALSVIDKEDDLIQQRLFENSAKDVKRNTDVLFYDCTNFFFESS
;
A
#
# COMPACT_ATOMS: atom_id res chain seq x y z
N MET A 1 -4.47 2.76 19.54
CA MET A 1 -5.01 3.44 20.73
C MET A 1 -6.30 2.77 21.17
N ARG A 2 -6.73 2.95 22.42
CA ARG A 2 -7.97 2.39 22.95
C ARG A 2 -8.70 3.40 23.84
N LEU A 3 -10.03 3.36 23.83
CA LEU A 3 -10.85 4.11 24.74
C LEU A 3 -10.78 3.48 26.14
N VAL A 4 -10.61 4.31 27.16
CA VAL A 4 -10.70 3.92 28.57
C VAL A 4 -11.75 4.81 29.23
N ILE A 5 -12.72 4.16 29.85
CA ILE A 5 -13.81 4.82 30.57
C ILE A 5 -13.56 4.64 32.06
N SER A 6 -13.40 5.73 32.76
CA SER A 6 -13.27 5.76 34.24
C SER A 6 -14.60 6.18 34.84
N LYS A 7 -15.18 5.29 35.62
CA LYS A 7 -16.46 5.57 36.34
C LYS A 7 -16.18 5.82 37.82
N SER A 8 -16.56 6.96 38.32
CA SER A 8 -16.57 7.30 39.74
C SER A 8 -18.00 7.48 40.22
N LYS A 9 -18.18 7.64 41.52
CA LYS A 9 -19.53 7.74 42.16
C LYS A 9 -20.39 8.86 41.55
N ASN A 10 -19.76 9.94 41.07
CA ASN A 10 -20.49 11.14 40.60
C ASN A 10 -20.06 11.58 39.17
N SER A 11 -19.19 10.84 38.47
CA SER A 11 -18.67 11.28 37.18
C SER A 11 -18.15 10.10 36.34
N ILE A 12 -18.37 10.21 35.03
CA ILE A 12 -17.80 9.31 34.04
C ILE A 12 -16.83 10.17 33.23
N SER A 13 -15.58 9.68 33.10
CA SER A 13 -14.53 10.35 32.32
C SER A 13 -13.97 9.44 31.25
N TYR A 14 -13.66 10.02 30.10
CA TYR A 14 -13.18 9.33 28.91
C TYR A 14 -11.74 9.70 28.62
N TYR A 15 -10.91 8.68 28.36
CA TYR A 15 -9.49 8.82 28.06
C TYR A 15 -9.13 7.98 26.83
N VAL A 16 -8.20 8.49 26.04
CA VAL A 16 -7.53 7.73 25.00
C VAL A 16 -6.19 7.24 25.54
N ASN A 17 -6.00 5.93 25.59
CA ASN A 17 -4.76 5.33 26.04
C ASN A 17 -3.95 4.80 24.85
N GLU A 18 -2.64 5.02 24.88
CA GLU A 18 -1.67 4.48 23.96
C GLU A 18 -0.90 3.34 24.63
N ALA A 19 -0.78 2.20 23.92
CA ALA A 19 0.11 1.13 24.35
C ALA A 19 1.54 1.42 23.86
N TYR A 20 2.51 1.27 24.74
CA TYR A 20 3.93 1.41 24.41
C TYR A 20 4.76 0.36 25.14
N ARG A 21 5.99 0.13 24.69
CA ARG A 21 6.96 -0.69 25.42
C ARG A 21 7.89 0.20 26.21
N ASN A 22 8.04 -0.08 27.52
CA ASN A 22 8.99 0.64 28.35
C ASN A 22 10.44 0.23 28.03
N ALA A 23 11.42 0.87 28.68
CA ALA A 23 12.83 0.59 28.49
C ALA A 23 13.23 -0.89 28.75
N ASN A 24 12.43 -1.61 29.54
CA ASN A 24 12.63 -3.03 29.86
C ASN A 24 11.90 -3.98 28.88
N GLY A 25 11.34 -3.46 27.78
CA GLY A 25 10.63 -4.24 26.78
C GLY A 25 9.21 -4.68 27.19
N VAL A 26 8.74 -4.30 28.38
CA VAL A 26 7.40 -4.67 28.90
C VAL A 26 6.33 -3.78 28.25
N SER A 27 5.28 -4.41 27.77
CA SER A 27 4.12 -3.68 27.22
C SER A 27 3.34 -3.01 28.33
N THR A 28 3.14 -1.70 28.24
CA THR A 28 2.37 -0.90 29.19
C THR A 28 1.53 0.11 28.43
N SER A 29 0.69 0.90 29.14
CA SER A 29 -0.11 1.93 28.50
C SER A 29 -0.01 3.25 29.26
N ARG A 30 -0.12 4.35 28.52
CA ARG A 30 -0.18 5.69 29.08
C ARG A 30 -1.39 6.44 28.53
N ILE A 31 -1.84 7.44 29.25
CA ILE A 31 -2.86 8.36 28.78
C ILE A 31 -2.25 9.20 27.66
N PHE A 32 -2.81 9.10 26.47
CA PHE A 32 -2.46 9.92 25.31
C PHE A 32 -3.25 11.23 25.36
N GLU A 33 -4.57 11.16 25.62
CA GLU A 33 -5.46 12.30 25.62
C GLU A 33 -6.60 12.08 26.61
N LYS A 34 -7.01 13.15 27.30
CA LYS A 34 -8.23 13.19 28.12
C LYS A 34 -9.33 13.85 27.30
N LEU A 35 -10.38 13.11 26.93
CA LEU A 35 -11.48 13.66 26.15
C LEU A 35 -12.41 14.55 26.99
N GLY A 36 -12.56 14.24 28.27
CA GLY A 36 -13.37 15.01 29.20
C GLY A 36 -14.31 14.15 30.04
N THR A 37 -15.19 14.81 30.81
CA THR A 37 -16.27 14.12 31.53
C THR A 37 -17.48 13.94 30.61
N HIS A 38 -18.38 13.01 30.98
CA HIS A 38 -19.61 12.80 30.22
C HIS A 38 -20.44 14.09 30.13
N ALA A 39 -20.55 14.84 31.24
CA ALA A 39 -21.28 16.11 31.28
C ALA A 39 -20.66 17.16 30.35
N ASP A 40 -19.31 17.32 30.38
CA ASP A 40 -18.63 18.28 29.51
C ASP A 40 -18.81 17.95 28.03
N LEU A 41 -18.72 16.66 27.69
CA LEU A 41 -18.88 16.18 26.31
C LEU A 41 -20.34 16.32 25.86
N GLN A 42 -21.32 16.04 26.73
CA GLN A 42 -22.74 16.23 26.42
C GLN A 42 -23.07 17.70 26.11
N ILE A 43 -22.45 18.64 26.86
CA ILE A 43 -22.61 20.08 26.58
C ILE A 43 -22.00 20.47 25.23
N LYS A 44 -20.82 19.90 24.89
CA LYS A 44 -20.12 20.22 23.64
C LYS A 44 -20.74 19.61 22.39
N LEU A 45 -21.31 18.41 22.51
CA LEU A 45 -21.81 17.63 21.36
C LEU A 45 -23.33 17.79 21.15
N GLY A 46 -24.06 18.28 22.17
CA GLY A 46 -25.52 18.35 22.15
C GLY A 46 -26.18 17.18 22.87
N GLN A 47 -27.45 17.35 23.26
CA GLN A 47 -28.16 16.37 24.09
C GLN A 47 -28.55 15.09 23.33
N ASP A 48 -28.63 15.14 22.00
CA ASP A 48 -29.08 14.03 21.16
C ASP A 48 -27.93 13.10 20.73
N VAL A 49 -26.68 13.38 21.15
CA VAL A 49 -25.50 12.58 20.74
C VAL A 49 -25.11 11.58 21.82
N ASP A 50 -24.96 10.32 21.44
CA ASP A 50 -24.37 9.31 22.31
C ASP A 50 -22.86 9.59 22.47
N VAL A 51 -22.51 10.11 23.66
CA VAL A 51 -21.15 10.48 24.02
C VAL A 51 -20.20 9.29 23.95
N GLU A 52 -20.63 8.10 24.38
CA GLU A 52 -19.78 6.91 24.38
C GLU A 52 -19.50 6.45 22.95
N GLN A 53 -20.51 6.43 22.09
CA GLN A 53 -20.35 6.08 20.69
C GLN A 53 -19.44 7.08 19.97
N TRP A 54 -19.64 8.37 20.20
CA TRP A 54 -18.76 9.42 19.66
C TRP A 54 -17.30 9.23 20.07
N CYS A 55 -17.03 8.91 21.34
CA CYS A 55 -15.67 8.63 21.82
C CYS A 55 -15.05 7.40 21.15
N ARG A 56 -15.83 6.35 20.86
CA ARG A 56 -15.36 5.18 20.10
C ARG A 56 -14.99 5.54 18.68
N ASP A 57 -15.86 6.25 17.98
CA ASP A 57 -15.65 6.69 16.60
C ASP A 57 -14.42 7.62 16.49
N TYR A 58 -14.22 8.50 17.49
CA TYR A 58 -13.04 9.34 17.59
C TYR A 58 -11.74 8.53 17.71
N VAL A 59 -11.71 7.52 18.59
CA VAL A 59 -10.54 6.63 18.75
C VAL A 59 -10.29 5.82 17.49
N ASP A 60 -11.32 5.36 16.79
CA ASP A 60 -11.20 4.62 15.55
C ASP A 60 -10.65 5.51 14.42
N ALA A 61 -11.10 6.76 14.34
CA ALA A 61 -10.56 7.75 13.42
C ALA A 61 -9.08 8.05 13.69
N LEU A 62 -8.67 8.19 14.99
CA LEU A 62 -7.27 8.32 15.37
C LEU A 62 -6.44 7.10 14.96
N ASN A 63 -6.94 5.90 15.21
CA ASN A 63 -6.26 4.65 14.84
C ASN A 63 -6.09 4.55 13.33
N LYS A 64 -7.08 4.96 12.55
CA LYS A 64 -7.01 5.02 11.08
C LYS A 64 -5.93 5.99 10.63
N LYS A 65 -5.91 7.23 11.15
CA LYS A 65 -4.86 8.21 10.84
C LYS A 65 -3.45 7.73 11.17
N ILE A 66 -3.28 7.04 12.31
CA ILE A 66 -1.98 6.49 12.72
C ILE A 66 -1.57 5.32 11.80
N LYS A 67 -2.52 4.49 11.38
CA LYS A 67 -2.27 3.40 10.45
C LYS A 67 -1.83 3.93 9.09
N ASP A 68 -2.53 4.95 8.60
CA ASP A 68 -2.26 5.59 7.31
C ASP A 68 -0.94 6.38 7.32
N GLY A 69 -0.54 6.93 8.49
CA GLY A 69 0.73 7.65 8.67
C GLY A 69 1.93 6.80 9.09
N LYS A 70 1.78 5.47 9.27
CA LYS A 70 2.92 4.62 9.60
C LYS A 70 3.85 4.47 8.40
N PRO A 71 5.16 4.66 8.60
CA PRO A 71 6.12 4.41 7.54
C PRO A 71 6.06 2.95 7.12
N THR A 72 6.05 2.70 5.82
CA THR A 72 6.16 1.35 5.26
C THR A 72 7.56 0.83 5.60
N THR A 73 7.63 -0.24 6.39
CA THR A 73 8.89 -0.88 6.76
C THR A 73 9.09 -2.11 5.88
N VAL A 74 10.11 -2.09 5.05
CA VAL A 74 10.55 -3.25 4.27
C VAL A 74 11.60 -3.98 5.09
N LYS A 75 11.35 -5.26 5.40
CA LYS A 75 12.34 -6.13 6.04
C LYS A 75 13.15 -6.81 4.95
N VAL A 76 14.41 -6.45 4.83
CA VAL A 76 15.36 -7.12 3.94
C VAL A 76 16.14 -8.14 4.77
N SER A 77 16.02 -9.42 4.43
CA SER A 77 16.83 -10.48 5.01
C SER A 77 18.14 -10.58 4.24
N ILE A 78 19.24 -10.24 4.85
CA ILE A 78 20.58 -10.42 4.27
C ILE A 78 21.14 -11.70 4.88
N THR A 79 21.35 -12.72 4.04
CA THR A 79 22.01 -13.94 4.49
C THR A 79 23.53 -13.75 4.47
N PRO A 80 24.27 -14.23 5.51
CA PRO A 80 25.73 -14.06 5.60
C PRO A 80 26.49 -14.73 4.44
N ASP A 81 25.86 -15.67 3.75
CA ASP A 81 26.46 -16.44 2.65
C ASP A 81 26.50 -15.71 1.30
N VAL A 82 25.86 -14.54 1.20
CA VAL A 82 26.00 -13.68 0.03
C VAL A 82 27.35 -12.98 0.09
N ARG A 83 28.41 -13.70 -0.21
CA ARG A 83 29.73 -13.11 -0.41
C ARG A 83 29.67 -12.14 -1.58
N LEU A 84 30.18 -10.93 -1.39
CA LEU A 84 30.46 -10.03 -2.50
C LEU A 84 31.37 -10.79 -3.48
N ASN A 85 30.95 -10.93 -4.72
CA ASN A 85 31.76 -11.57 -5.74
C ASN A 85 33.10 -10.83 -5.82
N LYS A 86 34.20 -11.57 -5.81
CA LYS A 86 35.56 -11.02 -5.94
C LYS A 86 35.78 -10.28 -7.26
N ASP A 87 34.89 -10.46 -8.22
CA ASP A 87 34.94 -9.88 -9.57
C ASP A 87 34.39 -8.45 -9.66
N GLY A 88 34.23 -7.77 -8.51
CA GLY A 88 34.00 -6.32 -8.48
C GLY A 88 32.61 -5.82 -8.89
N ASN A 89 31.70 -6.68 -9.27
CA ASN A 89 30.33 -6.31 -9.58
C ASN A 89 29.52 -6.11 -8.30
N SER A 90 29.52 -4.88 -7.80
CA SER A 90 28.62 -4.48 -6.70
C SER A 90 27.17 -4.57 -7.20
N ARG A 91 26.33 -5.36 -6.52
CA ARG A 91 24.89 -5.34 -6.76
C ARG A 91 24.32 -4.08 -6.11
N SER A 92 23.78 -3.19 -6.93
CA SER A 92 23.01 -2.06 -6.43
C SER A 92 21.52 -2.39 -6.55
N PHE A 93 20.75 -2.21 -5.48
CA PHE A 93 19.31 -2.39 -5.48
C PHE A 93 18.62 -1.03 -5.54
N ASN A 94 17.55 -0.93 -6.35
CA ASN A 94 16.73 0.26 -6.39
C ASN A 94 15.64 0.18 -5.30
N VAL A 95 15.84 0.92 -4.21
CA VAL A 95 14.91 0.95 -3.08
C VAL A 95 13.56 1.61 -3.44
N GLY A 96 13.51 2.43 -4.48
CA GLY A 96 12.28 3.05 -4.98
C GLY A 96 11.18 2.03 -5.34
N TYR A 97 11.58 0.86 -5.78
CA TYR A 97 10.70 -0.28 -6.01
C TYR A 97 9.80 -0.63 -4.80
N CYS A 98 10.31 -0.55 -3.57
CA CYS A 98 9.53 -0.84 -2.37
C CYS A 98 8.41 0.17 -2.12
N PHE A 99 8.64 1.44 -2.47
CA PHE A 99 7.60 2.48 -2.37
C PHE A 99 6.49 2.25 -3.40
N LEU A 100 6.87 1.89 -4.62
CA LEU A 100 5.91 1.57 -5.67
C LEU A 100 5.07 0.34 -5.32
N GLN A 101 5.66 -0.70 -4.73
CA GLN A 101 4.90 -1.86 -4.25
C GLN A 101 3.80 -1.47 -3.27
N ASN A 102 4.10 -0.57 -2.33
CA ASN A 102 3.08 -0.09 -1.39
C ASN A 102 1.92 0.63 -2.10
N GLU A 103 2.21 1.42 -3.14
CA GLU A 103 1.15 2.07 -3.92
C GLU A 103 0.35 1.07 -4.76
N LEU A 104 0.99 0.05 -5.32
CA LEU A 104 0.32 -1.04 -6.03
C LEU A 104 -0.63 -1.83 -5.10
N ASP A 105 -0.20 -2.08 -3.85
CA ASP A 105 -1.05 -2.70 -2.83
C ASP A 105 -2.26 -1.83 -2.49
N ARG A 106 -2.08 -0.51 -2.36
CA ARG A 106 -3.17 0.45 -2.12
C ARG A 106 -4.17 0.48 -3.28
N LEU A 107 -3.68 0.38 -4.51
CA LEU A 107 -4.50 0.30 -5.70
C LEU A 107 -5.16 -1.08 -5.89
N GLY A 108 -4.84 -2.04 -5.01
CA GLY A 108 -5.46 -3.37 -5.01
C GLY A 108 -5.00 -4.28 -6.15
N ILE A 109 -3.79 -4.08 -6.66
CA ILE A 109 -3.23 -4.87 -7.78
C ILE A 109 -3.27 -6.37 -7.48
N THR A 110 -2.94 -6.78 -6.25
CA THR A 110 -3.03 -8.19 -5.84
C THR A 110 -4.43 -8.79 -6.04
N ALA A 111 -5.49 -8.03 -5.73
CA ALA A 111 -6.86 -8.48 -5.90
C ALA A 111 -7.23 -8.57 -7.39
N ILE A 112 -6.80 -7.60 -8.20
CA ILE A 112 -7.01 -7.59 -9.66
C ILE A 112 -6.30 -8.78 -10.28
N CYS A 113 -5.04 -9.03 -9.94
CA CYS A 113 -4.28 -10.17 -10.45
C CYS A 113 -4.90 -11.52 -10.04
N LYS A 114 -5.47 -11.65 -8.85
CA LYS A 114 -6.22 -12.83 -8.42
C LYS A 114 -7.49 -13.03 -9.23
N GLU A 115 -8.24 -11.96 -9.50
CA GLU A 115 -9.45 -12.01 -10.36
C GLU A 115 -9.09 -12.49 -11.77
N ILE A 116 -8.04 -11.95 -12.38
CA ILE A 116 -7.53 -12.40 -13.68
C ILE A 116 -7.07 -13.85 -13.60
N SER A 117 -6.27 -14.21 -12.59
CA SER A 117 -5.73 -15.57 -12.44
C SER A 117 -6.83 -16.63 -12.24
N SER A 118 -8.02 -16.24 -11.80
CA SER A 118 -9.16 -17.16 -11.74
C SER A 118 -9.70 -17.58 -13.12
N LYS A 119 -9.45 -16.77 -14.15
CA LYS A 119 -9.90 -17.01 -15.55
C LYS A 119 -8.86 -17.79 -16.37
N TYR A 120 -7.58 -17.75 -15.96
CA TYR A 120 -6.45 -18.32 -16.71
C TYR A 120 -5.66 -19.33 -15.86
N LYS A 121 -5.09 -20.34 -16.50
CA LYS A 121 -4.18 -21.30 -15.85
C LYS A 121 -2.74 -20.88 -16.13
N PHE A 122 -2.20 -20.03 -15.27
CA PHE A 122 -0.80 -19.61 -15.37
C PHE A 122 0.16 -20.70 -14.84
N GLN A 123 1.29 -20.85 -15.51
CA GLN A 123 2.45 -21.66 -15.05
C GLN A 123 3.55 -20.78 -14.46
N TYR A 124 3.31 -19.47 -14.38
CA TYR A 124 4.21 -18.44 -13.90
C TYR A 124 3.47 -17.47 -12.96
N ASN A 125 4.21 -16.69 -12.19
CA ASN A 125 3.64 -15.71 -11.29
C ASN A 125 3.22 -14.44 -12.06
N PHE A 126 1.96 -14.40 -12.49
CA PHE A 126 1.39 -13.28 -13.25
C PHE A 126 1.43 -11.98 -12.46
N GLU A 127 1.15 -12.01 -11.15
CA GLU A 127 1.17 -10.82 -10.28
C GLU A 127 2.58 -10.22 -10.22
N GLN A 128 3.60 -11.05 -10.04
CA GLN A 128 4.98 -10.56 -10.02
C GLN A 128 5.37 -9.90 -11.35
N ILE A 129 5.05 -10.53 -12.49
CA ILE A 129 5.33 -9.94 -13.81
C ILE A 129 4.65 -8.59 -13.96
N PHE A 130 3.37 -8.50 -13.60
CA PHE A 130 2.59 -7.28 -13.73
C PHE A 130 3.18 -6.14 -12.87
N CYS A 131 3.47 -6.41 -11.60
CA CYS A 131 4.09 -5.45 -10.69
C CYS A 131 5.49 -5.03 -11.16
N ASP A 132 6.33 -5.98 -11.55
CA ASP A 132 7.70 -5.72 -11.98
C ASP A 132 7.75 -4.88 -13.27
N LEU A 133 6.83 -5.10 -14.21
CA LEU A 133 6.72 -4.30 -15.43
C LEU A 133 6.32 -2.86 -15.13
N ILE A 134 5.35 -2.64 -14.22
CA ILE A 134 4.95 -1.30 -13.81
C ILE A 134 6.11 -0.59 -13.10
N CYS A 135 6.73 -1.25 -12.12
CA CYS A 135 7.85 -0.68 -11.36
C CYS A 135 9.04 -0.35 -12.27
N ALA A 136 9.40 -1.27 -13.17
CA ALA A 136 10.49 -1.03 -14.11
C ALA A 136 10.17 0.12 -15.08
N ARG A 137 8.91 0.24 -15.53
CA ARG A 137 8.49 1.33 -16.43
C ARG A 137 8.60 2.69 -15.76
N ILE A 138 8.37 2.79 -14.46
CA ILE A 138 8.46 4.04 -13.70
C ILE A 138 9.91 4.36 -13.34
N LEU A 139 10.68 3.37 -12.89
CA LEU A 139 12.04 3.57 -12.36
C LEU A 139 13.11 3.65 -13.44
N ALA A 140 12.96 2.89 -14.52
CA ALA A 140 13.93 2.81 -15.62
C ALA A 140 13.20 2.48 -16.94
N PRO A 141 12.52 3.47 -17.56
CA PRO A 141 11.77 3.28 -18.78
C PRO A 141 12.65 2.66 -19.89
N ASN A 142 12.26 1.47 -20.36
CA ASN A 142 13.00 0.71 -21.35
C ASN A 142 12.07 -0.21 -22.16
N SER A 143 12.64 -0.97 -23.11
CA SER A 143 11.94 -2.07 -23.78
C SER A 143 11.51 -3.16 -22.80
N LYS A 144 10.65 -4.08 -23.22
CA LYS A 144 10.20 -5.19 -22.34
C LYS A 144 11.36 -6.09 -21.91
N LEU A 145 12.30 -6.35 -22.81
CA LEU A 145 13.55 -7.04 -22.48
C LEU A 145 14.36 -6.23 -21.46
N GLY A 146 14.55 -4.93 -21.68
CA GLY A 146 15.28 -4.07 -20.76
C GLY A 146 14.61 -3.97 -19.39
N SER A 147 13.27 -3.95 -19.32
CA SER A 147 12.52 -3.98 -18.06
C SER A 147 12.74 -5.30 -17.29
N TYR A 148 12.75 -6.44 -17.99
CA TYR A 148 13.03 -7.75 -17.40
C TYR A 148 14.47 -7.82 -16.83
N GLU A 149 15.47 -7.40 -17.62
CA GLU A 149 16.87 -7.37 -17.18
C GLU A 149 17.09 -6.40 -16.01
N TYR A 150 16.38 -5.26 -16.01
CA TYR A 150 16.40 -4.32 -14.89
C TYR A 150 15.82 -4.93 -13.62
N ALA A 151 14.67 -5.58 -13.69
CA ALA A 151 14.07 -6.28 -12.56
C ALA A 151 15.01 -7.35 -11.99
N LYS A 152 15.64 -8.15 -12.88
CA LYS A 152 16.57 -9.20 -12.52
C LYS A 152 17.83 -8.70 -11.80
N SER A 153 18.29 -7.50 -12.15
CA SER A 153 19.55 -6.94 -11.64
C SER A 153 19.37 -5.98 -10.46
N HIS A 154 18.24 -5.25 -10.40
CA HIS A 154 18.06 -4.13 -9.47
C HIS A 154 16.93 -4.29 -8.45
N PHE A 155 15.99 -5.25 -8.65
CA PHE A 155 14.95 -5.48 -7.65
C PHE A 155 15.43 -6.43 -6.55
N LEU A 156 14.95 -6.19 -5.32
CA LEU A 156 15.28 -7.03 -4.17
C LEU A 156 14.75 -8.46 -4.34
N GLN A 157 13.51 -8.58 -4.81
CA GLN A 157 12.92 -9.85 -5.16
C GLN A 157 13.26 -10.15 -6.62
N LYS A 158 14.02 -11.21 -6.82
CA LYS A 158 14.35 -11.65 -8.19
C LYS A 158 13.11 -12.18 -8.89
N PRO A 159 13.00 -11.94 -10.23
CA PRO A 159 11.97 -12.56 -11.03
C PRO A 159 12.00 -14.10 -10.94
N GLU A 160 10.85 -14.69 -10.62
CA GLU A 160 10.62 -16.14 -10.63
C GLU A 160 9.91 -16.56 -11.93
N TYR A 161 10.22 -15.86 -13.02
CA TYR A 161 9.66 -16.05 -14.35
C TYR A 161 10.71 -15.77 -15.42
N GLU A 162 10.47 -16.24 -16.63
CA GLU A 162 11.37 -16.03 -17.76
C GLU A 162 10.82 -14.94 -18.71
N LEU A 163 11.66 -14.45 -19.62
CA LEU A 163 11.28 -13.39 -20.57
C LEU A 163 10.07 -13.79 -21.44
N GLU A 164 9.94 -15.06 -21.80
CA GLU A 164 8.81 -15.56 -22.57
C GLU A 164 7.49 -15.41 -21.79
N ASP A 165 7.53 -15.58 -20.48
CA ASP A 165 6.35 -15.42 -19.63
C ASP A 165 5.91 -13.96 -19.56
N VAL A 166 6.86 -13.00 -19.66
CA VAL A 166 6.56 -11.58 -19.79
C VAL A 166 5.70 -11.33 -21.02
N TYR A 167 6.07 -11.88 -22.19
CA TYR A 167 5.30 -11.69 -23.43
C TYR A 167 3.93 -12.37 -23.36
N ARG A 168 3.84 -13.54 -22.73
CA ARG A 168 2.57 -14.23 -22.49
C ARG A 168 1.67 -13.40 -21.56
N ALA A 169 2.23 -12.84 -20.48
CA ALA A 169 1.51 -11.98 -19.55
C ALA A 169 1.00 -10.72 -20.23
N LEU A 170 1.78 -10.07 -21.10
CA LEU A 170 1.36 -8.89 -21.85
C LEU A 170 0.13 -9.17 -22.71
N SER A 171 0.03 -10.35 -23.34
CA SER A 171 -1.16 -10.73 -24.11
C SER A 171 -2.41 -10.92 -23.26
N VAL A 172 -2.24 -11.28 -21.97
CA VAL A 172 -3.37 -11.35 -21.02
C VAL A 172 -3.73 -9.96 -20.52
N ILE A 173 -2.74 -9.11 -20.21
CA ILE A 173 -2.96 -7.73 -19.80
C ILE A 173 -3.76 -6.96 -20.85
N ASP A 174 -3.42 -7.12 -22.13
CA ASP A 174 -4.13 -6.52 -23.25
C ASP A 174 -5.60 -6.99 -23.32
N LYS A 175 -5.86 -8.28 -23.12
CA LYS A 175 -7.22 -8.82 -23.11
C LYS A 175 -8.07 -8.40 -21.92
N GLU A 176 -7.45 -8.15 -20.80
CA GLU A 176 -8.12 -7.78 -19.55
C GLU A 176 -7.99 -6.28 -19.23
N ASP A 177 -7.58 -5.46 -20.22
CA ASP A 177 -7.34 -4.03 -20.07
C ASP A 177 -8.54 -3.29 -19.48
N ASP A 178 -9.74 -3.52 -20.00
CA ASP A 178 -10.97 -2.91 -19.49
C ASP A 178 -11.21 -3.24 -18.01
N LEU A 179 -11.01 -4.50 -17.62
CA LEU A 179 -11.15 -4.93 -16.22
C LEU A 179 -10.12 -4.23 -15.32
N ILE A 180 -8.88 -4.20 -15.77
CA ILE A 180 -7.77 -3.59 -15.02
C ILE A 180 -8.05 -2.09 -14.83
N GLN A 181 -8.40 -1.38 -15.88
CA GLN A 181 -8.71 0.05 -15.85
C GLN A 181 -9.90 0.34 -14.93
N GLN A 182 -10.98 -0.43 -15.05
CA GLN A 182 -12.16 -0.26 -14.20
C GLN A 182 -11.81 -0.43 -12.72
N ARG A 183 -11.11 -1.51 -12.35
CA ARG A 183 -10.74 -1.78 -10.96
C ARG A 183 -9.78 -0.75 -10.39
N LEU A 184 -8.80 -0.30 -11.18
CA LEU A 184 -7.89 0.78 -10.78
C LEU A 184 -8.64 2.10 -10.57
N PHE A 185 -9.58 2.42 -11.45
CA PHE A 185 -10.43 3.60 -11.28
C PHE A 185 -11.24 3.54 -9.99
N GLU A 186 -11.96 2.43 -9.75
CA GLU A 186 -12.78 2.22 -8.55
C GLU A 186 -11.92 2.29 -7.27
N ASN A 187 -10.75 1.65 -7.25
CA ASN A 187 -9.88 1.62 -6.09
C ASN A 187 -9.25 2.99 -5.81
N SER A 188 -8.77 3.68 -6.84
CA SER A 188 -8.18 5.02 -6.68
C SER A 188 -9.19 6.09 -6.25
N ALA A 189 -10.48 5.91 -6.54
CA ALA A 189 -11.54 6.81 -6.10
C ALA A 189 -11.73 6.79 -4.57
N LYS A 190 -11.24 5.76 -3.88
CA LYS A 190 -11.27 5.68 -2.41
C LYS A 190 -10.30 6.65 -1.74
N ASP A 191 -9.19 6.96 -2.42
CA ASP A 191 -8.11 7.80 -1.90
C ASP A 191 -8.14 9.22 -2.49
N VAL A 192 -8.63 9.37 -3.72
CA VAL A 192 -8.64 10.64 -4.45
C VAL A 192 -10.07 11.02 -4.80
N LYS A 193 -10.55 12.12 -4.23
CA LYS A 193 -11.84 12.70 -4.62
C LYS A 193 -11.70 13.35 -6.00
N ARG A 194 -12.23 12.69 -7.03
CA ARG A 194 -12.19 13.19 -8.40
C ARG A 194 -13.40 14.08 -8.69
N ASN A 195 -13.17 15.16 -9.42
CA ASN A 195 -14.24 15.90 -10.06
C ASN A 195 -14.45 15.29 -11.47
N THR A 196 -15.62 14.69 -11.68
CA THR A 196 -16.00 14.06 -12.95
C THR A 196 -16.84 14.97 -13.84
N ASP A 197 -17.07 16.22 -13.44
CA ASP A 197 -17.86 17.18 -14.22
C ASP A 197 -17.12 17.68 -15.46
N VAL A 198 -15.78 17.54 -15.47
CA VAL A 198 -14.93 17.94 -16.58
C VAL A 198 -14.06 16.76 -17.00
N LEU A 199 -14.13 16.40 -18.28
CA LEU A 199 -13.30 15.39 -18.91
C LEU A 199 -12.31 16.06 -19.85
N PHE A 200 -11.01 15.84 -19.65
CA PHE A 200 -9.97 16.23 -20.58
C PHE A 200 -9.64 15.05 -21.48
N TYR A 201 -9.66 15.30 -22.79
CA TYR A 201 -9.27 14.30 -23.78
C TYR A 201 -7.96 14.73 -24.41
N ASP A 202 -6.96 13.86 -24.35
CA ASP A 202 -5.64 14.06 -24.96
C ASP A 202 -5.32 12.86 -25.87
N CYS A 203 -4.79 13.16 -27.06
CA CYS A 203 -4.38 12.14 -28.03
C CYS A 203 -2.86 12.01 -28.02
N THR A 204 -2.36 10.82 -27.69
CA THR A 204 -0.93 10.51 -27.80
C THR A 204 -0.61 9.90 -29.16
N ASN A 205 0.29 10.53 -29.90
CA ASN A 205 0.78 10.02 -31.18
C ASN A 205 2.07 9.22 -30.93
N PHE A 206 2.13 8.01 -31.51
CA PHE A 206 3.32 7.17 -31.51
C PHE A 206 3.96 7.17 -32.91
N PHE A 207 5.27 7.38 -32.94
CA PHE A 207 6.05 7.26 -34.17
C PHE A 207 6.98 6.06 -34.04
N PHE A 208 7.07 5.25 -35.10
CA PHE A 208 8.09 4.24 -35.21
C PHE A 208 9.18 4.80 -36.15
N GLU A 209 10.39 4.99 -35.68
CA GLU A 209 11.55 5.23 -36.52
C GLU A 209 12.19 3.89 -36.83
N SER A 210 12.18 3.49 -38.13
CA SER A 210 12.98 2.39 -38.65
C SER A 210 14.27 2.97 -39.20
N SER A 211 15.38 2.65 -38.60
CA SER A 211 16.71 2.88 -39.12
C SER A 211 17.06 1.83 -40.16
#